data_ac570e1bf0f5431b37000824f35b750c
#
_entry.id   ac570e1bf0f5431b37000824f35b750c
#
_cell.length_a   1.000
_cell.length_b   1.000
_cell.length_c   1.000
_cell.angle_alpha   90.00
_cell.angle_beta   90.00
_cell.angle_gamma   90.00
#
_symmetry.space_group_name_H-M   'P 1'
#
loop_
_entity.id
_entity.type
_entity.pdbx_description
1 polymer ?
#
loop_
_entity_poly.entity_id
_entity_poly.type
_entity_poly.pdbx_seq_one_letter_code
_entity_poly.pdbx_strand_id
1 'polypeptide(L)'
;IRGFGIKDVNDLVCWNKYLLETYGKDHKILMYGKEQGANTILNASGRHVLKNVEAIISDGAYTSPYDIIGYRLEADYKISKYPAISIIARHIKKAVRIDLKENTTKYVRHNDIPTLYFHAKDDDFVPLKMVYPLYNKNRGEKVLFVLKDEKYLYELVENDDFKQTLSQFIKKYMK
;
A
#
# COMPACT_ATOMS: atom_id res chain seq x y z
N ILE A 1 -16.25 -2.20 -10.11
CA ILE A 1 -16.35 -2.71 -8.71
C ILE A 1 -15.01 -2.44 -8.06
N ARG A 2 -14.99 -1.79 -6.89
CA ARG A 2 -13.74 -1.58 -6.15
C ARG A 2 -13.18 -2.91 -5.68
N GLY A 3 -11.89 -3.16 -5.95
CA GLY A 3 -11.21 -4.42 -5.62
C GLY A 3 -10.59 -4.48 -4.23
N PHE A 4 -10.63 -3.36 -3.47
CA PHE A 4 -10.11 -3.21 -2.11
C PHE A 4 -8.61 -3.53 -1.97
N GLY A 5 -7.82 -3.31 -3.03
CA GLY A 5 -6.41 -3.67 -3.06
C GLY A 5 -6.14 -5.18 -3.21
N ILE A 6 -7.20 -5.99 -3.32
CA ILE A 6 -7.13 -7.46 -3.42
C ILE A 6 -7.30 -7.91 -4.86
N LYS A 7 -8.41 -7.54 -5.50
CA LYS A 7 -8.69 -7.86 -6.91
C LYS A 7 -7.98 -6.90 -7.86
N ASP A 8 -7.71 -5.67 -7.42
CA ASP A 8 -6.97 -4.66 -8.19
C ASP A 8 -5.55 -5.12 -8.57
N VAL A 9 -5.02 -6.14 -7.90
CA VAL A 9 -3.75 -6.78 -8.28
C VAL A 9 -3.77 -7.28 -9.73
N ASN A 10 -4.89 -7.81 -10.20
CA ASN A 10 -4.99 -8.31 -11.57
C ASN A 10 -4.87 -7.15 -12.57
N ASP A 11 -5.51 -6.03 -12.28
CA ASP A 11 -5.44 -4.83 -13.13
C ASP A 11 -4.02 -4.26 -13.13
N LEU A 12 -3.36 -4.22 -11.96
CA LEU A 12 -1.97 -3.79 -11.84
C LEU A 12 -1.02 -4.68 -12.67
N VAL A 13 -1.22 -6.00 -12.66
CA VAL A 13 -0.42 -6.94 -13.48
C VAL A 13 -0.63 -6.68 -14.96
N CYS A 14 -1.87 -6.42 -15.39
CA CYS A 14 -2.15 -6.07 -16.78
C CYS A 14 -1.45 -4.76 -17.18
N TRP A 15 -1.48 -3.74 -16.32
CA TRP A 15 -0.76 -2.49 -16.55
C TRP A 15 0.76 -2.67 -16.57
N ASN A 16 1.32 -3.46 -15.65
CA ASN A 16 2.75 -3.77 -15.65
C ASN A 16 3.17 -4.44 -16.98
N LYS A 17 2.39 -5.41 -17.44
CA LYS A 17 2.62 -6.06 -18.74
C LYS A 17 2.54 -5.06 -19.89
N TYR A 18 1.49 -4.24 -19.94
CA TYR A 18 1.30 -3.21 -20.98
C TYR A 18 2.48 -2.24 -21.03
N LEU A 19 2.99 -1.78 -19.90
CA LEU A 19 4.15 -0.87 -19.85
C LEU A 19 5.38 -1.52 -20.49
N LEU A 20 5.65 -2.78 -20.17
CA LEU A 20 6.80 -3.51 -20.72
C LEU A 20 6.65 -3.81 -22.21
N GLU A 21 5.43 -4.04 -22.69
CA GLU A 21 5.16 -4.23 -24.12
C GLU A 21 5.28 -2.92 -24.91
N THR A 22 4.91 -1.79 -24.29
CA THR A 22 4.88 -0.48 -24.96
C THR A 22 6.25 0.19 -24.96
N TYR A 23 6.97 0.16 -23.83
CA TYR A 23 8.22 0.90 -23.64
C TYR A 23 9.47 0.03 -23.74
N GLY A 24 9.31 -1.28 -23.75
CA GLY A 24 10.41 -2.24 -23.85
C GLY A 24 10.63 -3.04 -22.56
N LYS A 25 11.08 -4.28 -22.75
CA LYS A 25 11.23 -5.25 -21.64
C LYS A 25 12.39 -4.97 -20.69
N ASP A 26 13.29 -4.06 -21.07
CA ASP A 26 14.48 -3.73 -20.28
C ASP A 26 14.27 -2.49 -19.39
N HIS A 27 13.08 -1.86 -19.47
CA HIS A 27 12.78 -0.69 -18.65
C HIS A 27 12.58 -1.10 -17.18
N LYS A 28 13.23 -0.36 -16.30
CA LYS A 28 13.05 -0.45 -14.85
C LYS A 28 11.83 0.35 -14.42
N ILE A 29 11.05 -0.21 -13.53
CA ILE A 29 9.80 0.39 -13.05
C ILE A 29 9.92 0.71 -11.57
N LEU A 30 9.64 1.96 -11.21
CA LEU A 30 9.33 2.38 -9.84
C LEU A 30 7.82 2.44 -9.69
N MET A 31 7.27 1.73 -8.73
CA MET A 31 5.84 1.78 -8.43
C MET A 31 5.56 2.65 -7.20
N TYR A 32 4.70 3.63 -7.37
CA TYR A 32 4.14 4.42 -6.28
C TYR A 32 2.67 4.11 -6.09
N GLY A 33 2.26 3.87 -4.87
CA GLY A 33 0.84 3.68 -4.53
C GLY A 33 0.49 4.34 -3.21
N LYS A 34 -0.70 4.94 -3.17
CA LYS A 34 -1.27 5.58 -1.98
C LYS A 34 -2.44 4.77 -1.45
N GLU A 35 -2.53 4.59 -0.12
CA GLU A 35 -3.63 3.92 0.57
C GLU A 35 -3.96 2.54 -0.06
N GLN A 36 -5.14 2.41 -0.68
CA GLN A 36 -5.53 1.19 -1.40
C GLN A 36 -4.55 0.83 -2.53
N GLY A 37 -4.00 1.85 -3.23
CA GLY A 37 -2.98 1.64 -4.26
C GLY A 37 -1.69 1.07 -3.68
N ALA A 38 -1.27 1.54 -2.51
CA ALA A 38 -0.13 0.99 -1.78
C ALA A 38 -0.36 -0.49 -1.42
N ASN A 39 -1.55 -0.82 -0.89
CA ASN A 39 -1.91 -2.21 -0.60
C ASN A 39 -1.94 -3.08 -1.86
N THR A 40 -2.43 -2.55 -2.99
CA THR A 40 -2.44 -3.27 -4.27
C THR A 40 -1.03 -3.66 -4.70
N ILE A 41 -0.08 -2.71 -4.66
CA ILE A 41 1.32 -2.95 -5.03
C ILE A 41 1.97 -3.94 -4.05
N LEU A 42 1.80 -3.76 -2.75
CA LEU A 42 2.34 -4.66 -1.73
C LEU A 42 1.77 -6.09 -1.84
N ASN A 43 0.49 -6.22 -2.15
CA ASN A 43 -0.13 -7.52 -2.37
C ASN A 43 0.39 -8.19 -3.65
N ALA A 44 0.65 -7.41 -4.70
CA ALA A 44 1.21 -7.90 -5.96
C ALA A 44 2.67 -8.32 -5.81
N SER A 45 3.50 -7.50 -5.14
CA SER A 45 4.91 -7.79 -4.92
C SER A 45 5.14 -9.10 -4.18
N GLY A 46 4.42 -9.33 -3.09
CA GLY A 46 4.52 -10.57 -2.33
C GLY A 46 3.91 -11.81 -3.00
N ARG A 47 3.26 -11.63 -4.13
CA ARG A 47 2.81 -12.74 -5.02
C ARG A 47 3.81 -13.01 -6.14
N HIS A 48 4.89 -12.22 -6.26
CA HIS A 48 5.90 -12.30 -7.31
C HIS A 48 5.32 -12.21 -8.74
N VAL A 49 4.28 -11.40 -8.92
CA VAL A 49 3.59 -11.26 -10.22
C VAL A 49 4.01 -9.99 -10.99
N LEU A 50 4.83 -9.14 -10.39
CA LEU A 50 5.35 -7.93 -11.01
C LEU A 50 6.68 -8.21 -11.72
N LYS A 51 6.89 -7.59 -12.88
CA LYS A 51 8.11 -7.74 -13.67
C LYS A 51 8.81 -6.39 -13.81
N ASN A 52 10.12 -6.39 -13.70
CA ASN A 52 11.01 -5.23 -13.83
C ASN A 52 10.67 -4.08 -12.85
N VAL A 53 10.05 -4.42 -11.72
CA VAL A 53 9.80 -3.47 -10.64
C VAL A 53 11.00 -3.51 -9.70
N GLU A 54 11.82 -2.46 -9.74
CA GLU A 54 13.06 -2.38 -8.99
C GLU A 54 12.88 -1.73 -7.62
N ALA A 55 11.80 -0.95 -7.45
CA ALA A 55 11.51 -0.26 -6.20
C ALA A 55 10.03 0.03 -6.03
N ILE A 56 9.57 0.09 -4.78
CA ILE A 56 8.20 0.41 -4.39
C ILE A 56 8.21 1.59 -3.41
N ILE A 57 7.29 2.54 -3.60
CA ILE A 57 6.93 3.56 -2.62
C ILE A 57 5.50 3.27 -2.18
N SER A 58 5.34 2.96 -0.92
CA SER A 58 4.06 2.62 -0.28
C SER A 58 3.65 3.73 0.67
N ASP A 59 2.69 4.55 0.27
CA ASP A 59 2.18 5.70 0.99
C ASP A 59 0.87 5.37 1.69
N GLY A 60 0.82 5.46 3.01
CA GLY A 60 -0.40 5.28 3.79
C GLY A 60 -1.04 3.89 3.67
N ALA A 61 -0.24 2.82 3.55
CA ALA A 61 -0.77 1.46 3.47
C ALA A 61 -1.38 1.00 4.79
N TYR A 62 -2.41 0.15 4.70
CA TYR A 62 -3.12 -0.42 5.84
C TYR A 62 -3.01 -1.96 5.89
N THR A 63 -3.30 -2.55 7.05
CA THR A 63 -3.16 -4.00 7.28
C THR A 63 -4.16 -4.83 6.47
N SER A 64 -5.43 -4.41 6.46
CA SER A 64 -6.50 -5.07 5.70
C SER A 64 -7.66 -4.10 5.43
N PRO A 65 -8.46 -4.35 4.38
CA PRO A 65 -9.72 -3.60 4.20
C PRO A 65 -10.66 -3.69 5.40
N TYR A 66 -10.65 -4.83 6.11
CA TYR A 66 -11.44 -5.00 7.33
C TYR A 66 -11.02 -4.05 8.44
N ASP A 67 -9.71 -3.85 8.61
CA ASP A 67 -9.19 -2.99 9.67
C ASP A 67 -9.44 -1.53 9.37
N ILE A 68 -9.18 -1.08 8.14
CA ILE A 68 -9.39 0.33 7.77
C ILE A 68 -10.87 0.70 7.77
N ILE A 69 -11.76 -0.14 7.23
CA ILE A 69 -13.20 0.13 7.26
C ILE A 69 -13.71 0.15 8.70
N GLY A 70 -13.25 -0.81 9.53
CA GLY A 70 -13.61 -0.84 10.94
C GLY A 70 -13.17 0.42 11.69
N TYR A 71 -11.97 0.92 11.41
CA TYR A 71 -11.48 2.19 11.96
C TYR A 71 -12.34 3.38 11.50
N ARG A 72 -12.65 3.46 10.20
CA ARG A 72 -13.45 4.56 9.64
C ARG A 72 -14.89 4.58 10.17
N LEU A 73 -15.50 3.42 10.44
CA LEU A 73 -16.81 3.35 11.08
C LEU A 73 -16.81 4.06 12.43
N GLU A 74 -15.78 3.86 13.24
CA GLU A 74 -15.67 4.49 14.57
C GLU A 74 -15.26 5.98 14.44
N ALA A 75 -14.30 6.30 13.58
CA ALA A 75 -13.78 7.64 13.46
C ALA A 75 -14.79 8.61 12.85
N ASP A 76 -15.42 8.24 11.72
CA ASP A 76 -16.27 9.16 10.95
C ASP A 76 -17.74 9.12 11.37
N TYR A 77 -18.24 7.91 11.61
CA TYR A 77 -19.67 7.70 11.79
C TYR A 77 -20.05 7.46 13.24
N LYS A 78 -19.07 7.35 14.15
CA LYS A 78 -19.28 7.02 15.57
C LYS A 78 -20.05 5.71 15.76
N ILE A 79 -19.94 4.81 14.79
CA ILE A 79 -20.54 3.47 14.83
C ILE A 79 -19.50 2.51 15.41
N SER A 80 -19.86 1.76 16.44
CA SER A 80 -18.97 0.73 16.99
C SER A 80 -18.52 -0.24 15.89
N LYS A 81 -17.23 -0.51 15.86
CA LYS A 81 -16.62 -1.46 14.91
C LYS A 81 -17.41 -2.78 14.88
N TYR A 82 -17.73 -3.32 16.05
CA TYR A 82 -18.48 -4.56 16.16
C TYR A 82 -19.94 -4.31 16.61
N PRO A 83 -20.94 -4.98 16.01
CA PRO A 83 -20.83 -6.03 14.97
C PRO A 83 -20.77 -5.50 13.52
N ALA A 84 -20.86 -4.18 13.32
CA ALA A 84 -21.07 -3.54 12.03
C ALA A 84 -20.10 -4.05 10.93
N ILE A 85 -18.78 -4.04 11.18
CA ILE A 85 -17.80 -4.48 10.19
C ILE A 85 -17.96 -5.96 9.82
N SER A 86 -18.42 -6.80 10.73
CA SER A 86 -18.63 -8.22 10.46
C SER A 86 -19.82 -8.44 9.51
N ILE A 87 -20.86 -7.62 9.65
CA ILE A 87 -22.04 -7.63 8.76
C ILE A 87 -21.63 -7.15 7.36
N ILE A 88 -20.91 -6.00 7.30
CA ILE A 88 -20.41 -5.42 6.06
C ILE A 88 -19.50 -6.44 5.31
N ALA A 89 -18.55 -7.03 6.02
CA ALA A 89 -17.61 -8.00 5.44
C ALA A 89 -18.33 -9.21 4.85
N ARG A 90 -19.36 -9.71 5.56
CA ARG A 90 -20.19 -10.84 5.06
C ARG A 90 -20.96 -10.46 3.80
N HIS A 91 -21.54 -9.26 3.77
CA HIS A 91 -22.28 -8.74 2.60
C HIS A 91 -21.37 -8.58 1.39
N ILE A 92 -20.22 -7.94 1.56
CA ILE A 92 -19.22 -7.75 0.49
C ILE A 92 -18.71 -9.08 -0.03
N LYS A 93 -18.40 -10.03 0.87
CA LYS A 93 -17.96 -11.38 0.47
C LYS A 93 -19.02 -12.10 -0.37
N LYS A 94 -20.30 -11.98 -0.01
CA LYS A 94 -21.41 -12.57 -0.77
C LYS A 94 -21.63 -11.87 -2.12
N ALA A 95 -21.59 -10.54 -2.15
CA ALA A 95 -21.94 -9.74 -3.33
C ALA A 95 -20.82 -9.76 -4.40
N VAL A 96 -19.57 -9.61 -4.00
CA VAL A 96 -18.44 -9.40 -4.94
C VAL A 96 -17.31 -10.40 -4.77
N ARG A 97 -17.46 -11.39 -3.89
CA ARG A 97 -16.47 -12.46 -3.61
C ARG A 97 -15.09 -11.91 -3.23
N ILE A 98 -15.07 -10.88 -2.38
CA ILE A 98 -13.86 -10.32 -1.77
C ILE A 98 -13.92 -10.59 -0.27
N ASP A 99 -12.86 -11.15 0.28
CA ASP A 99 -12.70 -11.29 1.72
C ASP A 99 -11.97 -10.06 2.27
N LEU A 100 -12.70 -9.15 2.94
CA LEU A 100 -12.09 -7.94 3.52
C LEU A 100 -11.04 -8.26 4.59
N LYS A 101 -11.04 -9.48 5.16
CA LYS A 101 -10.03 -9.92 6.14
C LYS A 101 -8.71 -10.33 5.50
N GLU A 102 -8.62 -10.33 4.16
CA GLU A 102 -7.36 -10.58 3.48
C GLU A 102 -6.33 -9.53 3.91
N ASN A 103 -5.26 -9.99 4.54
CA ASN A 103 -4.30 -9.12 5.21
C ASN A 103 -3.02 -8.99 4.39
N THR A 104 -2.64 -7.75 4.11
CA THR A 104 -1.45 -7.40 3.31
C THR A 104 -0.16 -7.92 3.96
N THR A 105 -0.12 -8.08 5.30
CA THR A 105 1.04 -8.66 6.00
C THR A 105 1.37 -10.08 5.53
N LYS A 106 0.38 -10.82 5.03
CA LYS A 106 0.57 -12.16 4.46
C LYS A 106 1.44 -12.12 3.19
N TYR A 107 1.35 -11.04 2.44
CA TYR A 107 2.06 -10.88 1.18
C TYR A 107 3.41 -10.20 1.38
N VAL A 108 3.49 -9.11 2.12
CA VAL A 108 4.74 -8.37 2.30
C VAL A 108 5.86 -9.21 2.92
N ARG A 109 5.54 -10.26 3.67
CA ARG A 109 6.57 -11.19 4.17
C ARG A 109 7.31 -11.96 3.06
N HIS A 110 6.80 -11.96 1.85
CA HIS A 110 7.41 -12.58 0.67
C HIS A 110 7.86 -11.52 -0.36
N ASN A 111 7.78 -10.25 -0.02
CA ASN A 111 8.23 -9.18 -0.89
C ASN A 111 9.76 -9.08 -0.86
N ASP A 112 10.37 -9.19 -2.02
CA ASP A 112 11.82 -9.06 -2.21
C ASP A 112 12.19 -7.70 -2.83
N ILE A 113 11.19 -6.91 -3.29
CA ILE A 113 11.42 -5.62 -3.94
C ILE A 113 11.69 -4.56 -2.87
N PRO A 114 12.77 -3.78 -2.99
CA PRO A 114 13.05 -2.66 -2.08
C PRO A 114 11.87 -1.74 -1.92
N THR A 115 11.47 -1.46 -0.67
CA THR A 115 10.24 -0.71 -0.39
C THR A 115 10.49 0.46 0.55
N LEU A 116 10.16 1.67 0.11
CA LEU A 116 10.03 2.85 0.97
C LEU A 116 8.58 2.92 1.48
N TYR A 117 8.39 2.66 2.76
CA TYR A 117 7.14 2.92 3.46
C TYR A 117 7.12 4.38 3.88
N PHE A 118 6.11 5.07 3.44
CA PHE A 118 5.84 6.44 3.79
C PHE A 118 4.50 6.54 4.54
N HIS A 119 4.46 7.34 5.61
CA HIS A 119 3.23 7.55 6.38
C HIS A 119 3.29 8.86 7.15
N ALA A 120 2.22 9.64 7.13
CA ALA A 120 2.09 10.80 8.00
C ALA A 120 1.73 10.35 9.43
N LYS A 121 2.35 11.00 10.44
CA LYS A 121 2.11 10.68 11.85
C LYS A 121 0.65 10.91 12.24
N ASP A 122 0.10 12.02 11.77
CA ASP A 122 -1.25 12.48 12.07
C ASP A 122 -2.23 12.21 10.91
N ASP A 123 -1.98 11.12 10.13
CA ASP A 123 -2.90 10.65 9.10
C ASP A 123 -4.24 10.27 9.74
N ASP A 124 -5.27 11.08 9.45
CA ASP A 124 -6.62 10.90 9.98
C ASP A 124 -7.42 9.85 9.19
N PHE A 125 -6.96 9.46 8.00
CA PHE A 125 -7.60 8.45 7.17
C PHE A 125 -7.07 7.04 7.44
N VAL A 126 -5.74 6.86 7.39
CA VAL A 126 -5.08 5.59 7.71
C VAL A 126 -4.19 5.76 8.93
N PRO A 127 -4.56 5.25 10.11
CA PRO A 127 -3.73 5.42 11.30
C PRO A 127 -2.31 4.88 11.12
N LEU A 128 -1.31 5.66 11.51
CA LEU A 128 0.12 5.29 11.44
C LEU A 128 0.41 3.89 11.99
N LYS A 129 -0.31 3.46 13.03
CA LYS A 129 -0.14 2.12 13.61
C LYS A 129 -0.33 0.97 12.61
N MET A 130 -1.01 1.22 11.47
CA MET A 130 -1.24 0.18 10.46
C MET A 130 -0.02 -0.09 9.57
N VAL A 131 0.93 0.85 9.46
CA VAL A 131 2.16 0.61 8.67
C VAL A 131 3.15 -0.30 9.39
N TYR A 132 3.23 -0.24 10.72
CA TYR A 132 4.23 -1.01 11.48
C TYR A 132 4.17 -2.52 11.26
N PRO A 133 3.00 -3.21 11.27
CA PRO A 133 2.93 -4.62 10.95
C PRO A 133 3.40 -4.95 9.53
N LEU A 134 3.14 -4.06 8.55
CA LEU A 134 3.59 -4.22 7.17
C LEU A 134 5.12 -4.10 7.10
N TYR A 135 5.66 -3.02 7.65
CA TYR A 135 7.09 -2.79 7.71
C TYR A 135 7.82 -3.93 8.42
N ASN A 136 7.38 -4.32 9.62
CA ASN A 136 8.05 -5.35 10.40
C ASN A 136 8.04 -6.73 9.72
N LYS A 137 6.97 -7.06 9.00
CA LYS A 137 6.82 -8.34 8.30
C LYS A 137 7.51 -8.39 6.95
N ASN A 138 7.79 -7.26 6.33
CA ASN A 138 8.53 -7.23 5.07
C ASN A 138 9.97 -7.71 5.31
N ARG A 139 10.41 -8.69 4.54
CA ARG A 139 11.76 -9.28 4.63
C ARG A 139 12.76 -8.67 3.66
N GLY A 140 12.28 -8.01 2.61
CA GLY A 140 13.12 -7.30 1.66
C GLY A 140 13.75 -6.04 2.25
N GLU A 141 14.62 -5.40 1.49
CA GLU A 141 15.16 -4.08 1.85
C GLU A 141 14.03 -3.08 2.03
N LYS A 142 14.07 -2.33 3.12
CA LYS A 142 12.99 -1.43 3.48
C LYS A 142 13.45 -0.22 4.23
N VAL A 143 12.77 0.89 3.98
CA VAL A 143 12.91 2.16 4.71
C VAL A 143 11.54 2.56 5.20
N LEU A 144 11.44 3.08 6.42
CA LEU A 144 10.22 3.70 6.93
C LEU A 144 10.50 5.18 7.13
N PHE A 145 9.76 6.02 6.44
CA PHE A 145 9.76 7.47 6.64
C PHE A 145 8.42 7.88 7.25
N VAL A 146 8.47 8.46 8.45
CA VAL A 146 7.28 8.99 9.14
C VAL A 146 7.36 10.51 9.13
N LEU A 147 6.41 11.14 8.46
CA LEU A 147 6.27 12.58 8.44
C LEU A 147 5.68 13.08 9.77
N LYS A 148 6.33 14.03 10.44
CA LYS A 148 6.01 14.37 11.84
C LYS A 148 4.85 15.35 12.00
N ASP A 149 4.69 16.30 11.09
CA ASP A 149 3.87 17.49 11.34
C ASP A 149 2.85 17.82 10.22
N GLU A 150 2.63 16.91 9.26
CA GLU A 150 1.87 17.25 8.06
C GLU A 150 0.75 16.24 7.80
N LYS A 151 -0.42 16.72 7.39
CA LYS A 151 -1.61 15.90 7.16
C LYS A 151 -1.75 15.39 5.73
N TYR A 152 -1.09 16.02 4.74
CA TYR A 152 -1.33 15.74 3.32
C TYR A 152 -0.11 15.80 2.41
N LEU A 153 -0.21 15.11 1.29
CA LEU A 153 0.80 14.91 0.26
C LEU A 153 1.37 16.21 -0.35
N TYR A 154 0.63 17.32 -0.34
CA TYR A 154 1.11 18.60 -0.88
C TYR A 154 2.25 19.19 -0.07
N GLU A 155 2.24 19.00 1.23
CA GLU A 155 3.27 19.43 2.16
C GLU A 155 4.54 18.57 2.04
N LEU A 156 4.40 17.32 1.54
CA LEU A 156 5.52 16.43 1.23
C LEU A 156 6.48 16.98 0.19
N VAL A 157 5.94 17.62 -0.83
CA VAL A 157 6.75 18.17 -1.94
C VAL A 157 7.64 19.31 -1.45
N GLU A 158 7.32 19.92 -0.32
CA GLU A 158 8.11 20.98 0.31
C GLU A 158 9.03 20.48 1.42
N ASN A 159 8.81 19.25 1.93
CA ASN A 159 9.62 18.67 3.01
C ASN A 159 10.97 18.18 2.48
N ASP A 160 12.05 18.85 2.89
CA ASP A 160 13.41 18.57 2.40
C ASP A 160 13.94 17.20 2.85
N ASP A 161 13.60 16.74 4.06
CA ASP A 161 14.00 15.42 4.57
C ASP A 161 13.34 14.30 3.74
N PHE A 162 12.07 14.51 3.35
CA PHE A 162 11.39 13.58 2.46
C PHE A 162 12.02 13.55 1.06
N LYS A 163 12.28 14.73 0.46
CA LYS A 163 12.94 14.83 -0.84
C LYS A 163 14.30 14.13 -0.83
N GLN A 164 15.07 14.34 0.23
CA GLN A 164 16.38 13.72 0.38
C GLN A 164 16.25 12.19 0.49
N THR A 165 15.35 11.70 1.36
CA THR A 165 15.11 10.26 1.54
C THR A 165 14.65 9.61 0.24
N LEU A 166 13.70 10.23 -0.45
CA LEU A 166 13.19 9.76 -1.74
C LEU A 166 14.29 9.73 -2.81
N SER A 167 15.06 10.81 -2.92
CA SER A 167 16.18 10.90 -3.87
C SER A 167 17.24 9.83 -3.62
N GLN A 168 17.61 9.61 -2.37
CA GLN A 168 18.58 8.57 -1.99
C GLN A 168 18.04 7.17 -2.32
N PHE A 169 16.76 6.93 -2.02
CA PHE A 169 16.10 5.66 -2.31
C PHE A 169 16.07 5.38 -3.81
N ILE A 170 15.61 6.37 -4.62
CA ILE A 170 15.57 6.23 -6.09
C ILE A 170 16.99 6.02 -6.64
N LYS A 171 17.98 6.83 -6.24
CA LYS A 171 19.35 6.69 -6.71
C LYS A 171 19.97 5.33 -6.36
N LYS A 172 19.58 4.72 -5.26
CA LYS A 172 20.08 3.41 -4.83
C LYS A 172 19.55 2.27 -5.72
N TYR A 173 18.26 2.29 -6.04
CA TYR A 173 17.59 1.14 -6.65
C TYR A 173 17.21 1.32 -8.13
N MET A 174 17.18 2.54 -8.64
CA MET A 174 16.82 2.84 -10.05
C MET A 174 18.04 3.21 -10.91
N LYS A 175 19.21 2.65 -10.60
CA LYS A 175 20.44 2.83 -11.39
C LYS A 175 20.39 2.09 -12.72
#